data_7db64b4242f10a92847a4dadecb1d718
#
_entry.id   7db64b4242f10a92847a4dadecb1d718
#
_cell.length_a   1.000
_cell.length_b   1.000
_cell.length_c   1.000
_cell.angle_alpha   90.00
_cell.angle_beta   90.00
_cell.angle_gamma   90.00
#
_symmetry.space_group_name_H-M   'P 1'
#
loop_
_entity.id
_entity.type
_entity.pdbx_description
1 polymer ?
#
loop_
_entity_poly.entity_id
_entity_poly.type
_entity_poly.pdbx_seq_one_letter_code
_entity_poly.pdbx_strand_id
1 'polypeptide(L)'
;MRKFLKGSSAVLVLGLAATKGRYWDWVPATYEQLERAEKRILQRNIRVPFVISKVAQLGTVFIPCTGKNPQSEKVRDLVLVHGFAGGNALWAANLEELAKCFNVYAVEWIGVGRSDRPDFEHTTYDDADLFIVESLEKWRREMGLRKFCFCAHSMGAIFGTSYAIQHPERVERLVLVSPAGVPRPPSFEERKKKIQSHFMYRVADLAWRSGVTPMTITRAAGPYGPKLVQRILERRISLMPPNSAMRNGAIEIQELADYMYQNWALKASGERLIATHLAPGALAVRPLIDELTPKNIKMPITFIYGEYDWMDYHHGLEIIEKFQAQGLSASLHRVEDAGHLPFLDNPQHFNKIVIEALL
;
A
#
# COMPACT_ATOMS: atom_id res chain seq x y z
N MET A 1 5.91 24.53 -1.27
CA MET A 1 4.91 23.75 -2.01
C MET A 1 4.68 24.15 -3.48
N ARG A 2 5.19 25.27 -4.03
CA ARG A 2 4.94 25.71 -5.43
C ARG A 2 5.96 25.26 -6.49
N LYS A 3 7.00 24.50 -6.17
CA LYS A 3 8.07 24.07 -7.11
C LYS A 3 7.98 22.62 -7.62
N PHE A 4 7.06 21.80 -7.14
CA PHE A 4 7.05 20.34 -7.40
C PHE A 4 6.28 19.88 -8.65
N LEU A 5 5.53 20.77 -9.33
CA LEU A 5 4.66 20.36 -10.44
C LEU A 5 5.11 20.84 -11.85
N LYS A 6 6.26 21.50 -11.96
CA LYS A 6 6.76 21.95 -13.27
C LYS A 6 7.88 21.04 -13.76
N GLY A 7 7.58 19.99 -14.50
CA GLY A 7 8.60 19.30 -15.28
C GLY A 7 8.47 17.79 -15.49
N SER A 8 7.37 17.17 -15.11
CA SER A 8 7.38 15.71 -14.94
C SER A 8 6.76 14.86 -16.05
N SER A 9 5.99 15.41 -16.98
CA SER A 9 5.19 14.55 -17.87
C SER A 9 5.61 14.57 -19.36
N ALA A 10 6.26 15.60 -19.84
CA ALA A 10 6.65 15.70 -21.26
C ALA A 10 7.95 14.93 -21.59
N VAL A 11 8.79 14.65 -20.60
CA VAL A 11 10.09 13.96 -20.80
C VAL A 11 9.93 12.42 -20.85
N LEU A 12 8.82 11.87 -20.38
CA LEU A 12 8.63 10.41 -20.31
C LEU A 12 8.45 9.75 -21.70
N VAL A 13 7.93 10.47 -22.68
CA VAL A 13 7.62 9.90 -24.01
C VAL A 13 8.80 9.98 -24.98
N LEU A 14 9.66 10.97 -24.84
CA LEU A 14 10.77 11.19 -25.81
C LEU A 14 12.10 10.51 -25.45
N GLY A 15 12.24 9.97 -24.25
CA GLY A 15 13.48 9.29 -23.81
C GLY A 15 13.60 7.81 -24.22
N LEU A 16 12.57 7.23 -24.83
CA LEU A 16 12.54 5.79 -25.21
C LEU A 16 13.34 5.45 -26.49
N ALA A 17 13.77 6.43 -27.25
CA ALA A 17 14.32 6.19 -28.59
C ALA A 17 15.82 5.85 -28.66
N ALA A 18 16.56 5.81 -27.57
CA ALA A 18 18.02 5.77 -27.63
C ALA A 18 18.71 4.68 -26.79
N THR A 19 18.13 3.49 -26.64
CA THR A 19 18.91 2.36 -26.10
C THR A 19 18.61 1.09 -26.89
N LYS A 20 19.57 0.63 -27.67
CA LYS A 20 19.64 -0.71 -28.25
C LYS A 20 19.70 -1.74 -27.12
N GLY A 21 18.57 -2.03 -26.46
CA GLY A 21 18.37 -3.21 -25.65
C GLY A 21 18.04 -4.36 -26.58
N ARG A 22 18.70 -5.51 -26.38
CA ARG A 22 18.41 -6.71 -27.16
C ARG A 22 16.96 -7.12 -26.91
N TYR A 23 16.10 -6.97 -27.89
CA TYR A 23 14.70 -7.44 -27.90
C TYR A 23 14.58 -8.95 -27.56
N TRP A 24 15.67 -9.70 -27.74
CA TRP A 24 15.72 -11.15 -27.64
C TRP A 24 15.87 -11.69 -26.20
N ASP A 25 16.23 -10.86 -25.24
CA ASP A 25 16.44 -11.27 -23.84
C ASP A 25 15.26 -10.90 -22.93
N TRP A 26 14.15 -10.36 -23.51
CA TRP A 26 12.98 -9.98 -22.71
C TRP A 26 12.17 -11.23 -22.30
N VAL A 27 11.95 -11.35 -20.98
CA VAL A 27 11.08 -12.36 -20.40
C VAL A 27 9.79 -11.71 -19.96
N PRO A 28 8.64 -12.14 -20.48
CA PRO A 28 7.34 -11.69 -20.00
C PRO A 28 7.14 -11.96 -18.51
N ALA A 29 6.37 -11.12 -17.85
CA ALA A 29 6.03 -11.33 -16.45
C ALA A 29 5.20 -12.61 -16.26
N THR A 30 5.58 -13.41 -15.26
CA THR A 30 4.88 -14.63 -14.86
C THR A 30 4.77 -14.71 -13.34
N TYR A 31 3.80 -15.47 -12.84
CA TYR A 31 3.66 -15.73 -11.40
C TYR A 31 4.94 -16.35 -10.80
N GLU A 32 5.58 -17.24 -11.53
CA GLU A 32 6.83 -17.89 -11.09
C GLU A 32 7.97 -16.87 -10.95
N GLN A 33 8.12 -15.96 -11.91
CA GLN A 33 9.12 -14.90 -11.84
C GLN A 33 8.84 -13.91 -10.69
N LEU A 34 7.55 -13.58 -10.47
CA LEU A 34 7.12 -12.75 -9.36
C LEU A 34 7.48 -13.40 -8.02
N GLU A 35 7.14 -14.69 -7.84
CA GLU A 35 7.46 -15.43 -6.62
C GLU A 35 8.97 -15.50 -6.36
N ARG A 36 9.75 -15.75 -7.41
CA ARG A 36 11.23 -15.75 -7.31
C ARG A 36 11.77 -14.38 -6.88
N ALA A 37 11.24 -13.30 -7.46
CA ALA A 37 11.67 -11.94 -7.12
C ALA A 37 11.29 -11.58 -5.68
N GLU A 38 10.06 -11.90 -5.25
CA GLU A 38 9.61 -11.71 -3.88
C GLU A 38 10.47 -12.50 -2.89
N LYS A 39 10.66 -13.80 -3.14
CA LYS A 39 11.45 -14.68 -2.29
C LYS A 39 12.88 -14.18 -2.12
N ARG A 40 13.49 -13.63 -3.17
CA ARG A 40 14.84 -13.06 -3.13
C ARG A 40 14.94 -11.90 -2.15
N ILE A 41 14.00 -10.94 -2.23
CA ILE A 41 13.94 -9.80 -1.31
C ILE A 41 13.71 -10.27 0.13
N LEU A 42 12.76 -11.19 0.34
CA LEU A 42 12.46 -11.71 1.67
C LEU A 42 13.64 -12.44 2.27
N GLN A 43 14.30 -13.32 1.54
CA GLN A 43 15.47 -14.10 2.02
C GLN A 43 16.68 -13.21 2.33
N ARG A 44 16.82 -12.06 1.68
CA ARG A 44 17.88 -11.09 1.99
C ARG A 44 17.64 -10.37 3.30
N ASN A 45 16.38 -10.10 3.63
CA ASN A 45 16.01 -9.26 4.76
C ASN A 45 15.56 -10.03 6.01
N ILE A 46 15.15 -11.30 5.87
CA ILE A 46 14.58 -12.11 6.94
C ILE A 46 15.50 -13.30 7.22
N ARG A 47 15.92 -13.43 8.48
CA ARG A 47 16.83 -14.51 8.94
C ARG A 47 16.10 -15.66 9.64
N VAL A 48 14.85 -15.41 10.05
CA VAL A 48 14.00 -16.41 10.71
C VAL A 48 13.17 -17.18 9.67
N PRO A 49 12.68 -18.39 9.99
CA PRO A 49 11.81 -19.14 9.09
C PRO A 49 10.55 -18.36 8.75
N PHE A 50 10.19 -18.37 7.48
CA PHE A 50 8.94 -17.78 6.97
C PHE A 50 8.31 -18.68 5.90
N VAL A 51 7.01 -18.51 5.70
CA VAL A 51 6.23 -19.26 4.72
C VAL A 51 5.65 -18.30 3.68
N ILE A 52 5.87 -18.63 2.41
CA ILE A 52 5.20 -17.98 1.27
C ILE A 52 4.10 -18.92 0.79
N SER A 53 2.87 -18.44 0.74
CA SER A 53 1.71 -19.27 0.35
C SER A 53 0.67 -18.44 -0.40
N LYS A 54 -0.33 -19.13 -0.92
CA LYS A 54 -1.59 -18.52 -1.40
C LYS A 54 -2.72 -19.18 -0.63
N VAL A 55 -3.48 -18.39 0.12
CA VAL A 55 -4.59 -18.86 0.95
C VAL A 55 -5.85 -18.13 0.54
N ALA A 56 -6.94 -18.86 0.30
CA ALA A 56 -8.21 -18.31 -0.17
C ALA A 56 -8.04 -17.26 -1.28
N GLN A 57 -7.18 -17.55 -2.26
CA GLN A 57 -6.83 -16.69 -3.41
C GLN A 57 -5.88 -15.52 -3.10
N LEU A 58 -5.51 -15.26 -1.84
CA LEU A 58 -4.63 -14.15 -1.46
C LEU A 58 -3.18 -14.61 -1.23
N GLY A 59 -2.24 -13.92 -1.87
CA GLY A 59 -0.81 -14.09 -1.64
C GLY A 59 -0.45 -13.70 -0.20
N THR A 60 0.22 -14.60 0.51
CA THR A 60 0.48 -14.46 1.94
C THR A 60 1.94 -14.76 2.25
N VAL A 61 2.56 -13.94 3.08
CA VAL A 61 3.83 -14.23 3.74
C VAL A 61 3.54 -14.31 5.23
N PHE A 62 3.91 -15.41 5.84
CA PHE A 62 3.70 -15.66 7.27
C PHE A 62 5.02 -15.86 8.00
N ILE A 63 5.17 -15.21 9.14
CA ILE A 63 6.27 -15.41 10.09
C ILE A 63 5.67 -15.64 11.48
N PRO A 64 5.90 -16.81 12.10
CA PRO A 64 5.48 -17.06 13.46
C PRO A 64 6.24 -16.15 14.43
N CYS A 65 5.63 -15.81 15.54
CA CYS A 65 6.29 -15.05 16.60
C CYS A 65 7.55 -15.79 17.08
N THR A 66 8.67 -15.08 17.08
CA THR A 66 9.99 -15.62 17.47
C THR A 66 10.40 -15.23 18.89
N GLY A 67 9.77 -14.20 19.45
CA GLY A 67 10.06 -13.71 20.80
C GLY A 67 9.18 -14.37 21.85
N LYS A 68 9.63 -14.32 23.11
CA LYS A 68 8.78 -14.61 24.27
C LYS A 68 8.09 -13.29 24.64
N ASN A 69 6.77 -13.23 24.56
CA ASN A 69 6.04 -12.08 25.08
C ASN A 69 5.87 -12.23 26.62
N PRO A 70 6.65 -11.50 27.44
CA PRO A 70 6.60 -11.64 28.89
C PRO A 70 5.30 -11.13 29.52
N GLN A 71 4.50 -10.37 28.76
CA GLN A 71 3.30 -9.66 29.26
C GLN A 71 1.98 -10.25 28.81
N SER A 72 1.98 -11.27 27.96
CA SER A 72 0.76 -11.88 27.45
C SER A 72 0.91 -13.41 27.31
N GLU A 73 -0.02 -14.16 27.87
CA GLU A 73 -0.13 -15.62 27.65
C GLU A 73 -0.45 -15.96 26.17
N LYS A 74 -0.93 -14.98 25.40
CA LYS A 74 -1.34 -15.19 24.01
C LYS A 74 -0.67 -14.20 23.08
N VAL A 75 0.09 -14.72 22.12
CA VAL A 75 0.65 -13.96 21.02
C VAL A 75 -0.47 -13.40 20.14
N ARG A 76 -0.42 -12.09 19.82
CA ARG A 76 -1.37 -11.46 18.88
C ARG A 76 -0.98 -11.75 17.43
N ASP A 77 -1.99 -11.80 16.58
CA ASP A 77 -1.85 -11.90 15.14
C ASP A 77 -1.84 -10.47 14.56
N LEU A 78 -0.87 -10.16 13.71
CA LEU A 78 -0.73 -8.88 13.02
C LEU A 78 -0.84 -9.10 11.51
N VAL A 79 -1.84 -8.51 10.88
CA VAL A 79 -2.04 -8.51 9.43
C VAL A 79 -1.59 -7.18 8.84
N LEU A 80 -0.66 -7.23 7.88
CA LEU A 80 -0.13 -6.11 7.14
C LEU A 80 -0.66 -6.14 5.71
N VAL A 81 -1.22 -5.03 5.23
CA VAL A 81 -1.69 -4.90 3.84
C VAL A 81 -1.13 -3.65 3.17
N HIS A 82 -0.74 -3.81 1.93
CA HIS A 82 -0.07 -2.77 1.13
C HIS A 82 -1.07 -1.79 0.48
N GLY A 83 -0.54 -0.66 -0.01
CA GLY A 83 -1.27 0.32 -0.80
C GLY A 83 -1.30 0.02 -2.30
N PHE A 84 -1.78 0.99 -3.08
CA PHE A 84 -1.79 0.91 -4.55
C PHE A 84 -0.39 0.63 -5.10
N ALA A 85 -0.32 -0.22 -6.09
CA ALA A 85 0.92 -0.64 -6.74
C ALA A 85 1.93 -1.39 -5.85
N GLY A 86 1.56 -1.72 -4.61
CA GLY A 86 2.41 -2.41 -3.66
C GLY A 86 2.37 -3.94 -3.78
N GLY A 87 2.84 -4.60 -2.72
CA GLY A 87 2.84 -6.06 -2.53
C GLY A 87 3.64 -6.44 -1.29
N ASN A 88 3.67 -7.72 -0.95
CA ASN A 88 4.23 -8.21 0.32
C ASN A 88 5.73 -7.91 0.50
N ALA A 89 6.53 -7.95 -0.58
CA ALA A 89 7.96 -7.68 -0.49
C ALA A 89 8.31 -6.27 0.01
N LEU A 90 7.37 -5.31 -0.06
CA LEU A 90 7.58 -3.98 0.48
C LEU A 90 7.70 -3.96 2.01
N TRP A 91 7.19 -4.99 2.69
CA TRP A 91 7.28 -5.14 4.15
C TRP A 91 8.57 -5.85 4.61
N ALA A 92 9.44 -6.27 3.69
CA ALA A 92 10.58 -7.13 3.99
C ALA A 92 11.47 -6.62 5.13
N ALA A 93 11.70 -5.30 5.21
CA ALA A 93 12.53 -4.68 6.27
C ALA A 93 11.83 -4.62 7.65
N ASN A 94 10.56 -5.02 7.74
CA ASN A 94 9.76 -4.89 8.95
C ASN A 94 9.40 -6.25 9.55
N LEU A 95 9.23 -7.26 8.69
CA LEU A 95 8.61 -8.53 9.06
C LEU A 95 9.32 -9.24 10.20
N GLU A 96 10.66 -9.32 10.16
CA GLU A 96 11.44 -10.01 11.20
C GLU A 96 11.35 -9.31 12.56
N GLU A 97 11.45 -7.97 12.58
CA GLU A 97 11.37 -7.20 13.82
C GLU A 97 10.00 -7.29 14.46
N LEU A 98 8.93 -7.14 13.65
CA LEU A 98 7.55 -7.30 14.11
C LEU A 98 7.27 -8.73 14.60
N ALA A 99 7.89 -9.73 13.98
CA ALA A 99 7.75 -11.12 14.40
C ALA A 99 8.37 -11.43 15.75
N LYS A 100 9.16 -10.53 16.34
CA LYS A 100 9.59 -10.69 17.74
C LYS A 100 8.42 -10.57 18.73
N CYS A 101 7.33 -9.90 18.31
CA CYS A 101 6.18 -9.61 19.19
C CYS A 101 4.86 -10.24 18.71
N PHE A 102 4.73 -10.53 17.42
CA PHE A 102 3.48 -10.93 16.78
C PHE A 102 3.67 -12.16 15.88
N ASN A 103 2.60 -12.91 15.64
CA ASN A 103 2.49 -13.70 14.43
C ASN A 103 2.19 -12.72 13.28
N VAL A 104 3.08 -12.60 12.29
CA VAL A 104 2.98 -11.57 11.26
C VAL A 104 2.52 -12.17 9.93
N TYR A 105 1.49 -11.59 9.36
CA TYR A 105 0.91 -11.97 8.07
C TYR A 105 0.96 -10.75 7.13
N ALA A 106 1.83 -10.76 6.12
CA ALA A 106 1.72 -9.80 5.03
C ALA A 106 0.83 -10.39 3.93
N VAL A 107 -0.23 -9.67 3.56
CA VAL A 107 -1.29 -10.17 2.68
C VAL A 107 -1.46 -9.23 1.49
N GLU A 108 -1.47 -9.81 0.30
CA GLU A 108 -1.72 -9.09 -0.95
C GLU A 108 -3.22 -9.07 -1.25
N TRP A 109 -3.73 -7.88 -1.58
CA TRP A 109 -5.12 -7.74 -2.03
C TRP A 109 -5.39 -8.60 -3.26
N ILE A 110 -6.63 -9.05 -3.40
CA ILE A 110 -7.09 -9.75 -4.62
C ILE A 110 -6.76 -8.91 -5.86
N GLY A 111 -6.22 -9.53 -6.89
CA GLY A 111 -5.80 -8.86 -8.12
C GLY A 111 -4.39 -8.25 -8.10
N VAL A 112 -3.63 -8.38 -7.01
CA VAL A 112 -2.29 -7.81 -6.84
C VAL A 112 -1.31 -8.90 -6.40
N GLY A 113 -0.04 -8.73 -6.74
CA GLY A 113 1.02 -9.65 -6.32
C GLY A 113 0.75 -11.08 -6.78
N ARG A 114 0.97 -12.02 -5.89
CA ARG A 114 0.69 -13.46 -6.10
C ARG A 114 -0.75 -13.86 -5.84
N SER A 115 -1.61 -12.92 -5.42
CA SER A 115 -3.05 -13.16 -5.33
C SER A 115 -3.63 -13.49 -6.70
N ASP A 116 -4.75 -14.19 -6.72
CA ASP A 116 -5.47 -14.44 -7.96
C ASP A 116 -5.88 -13.12 -8.61
N ARG A 117 -5.92 -13.11 -9.94
CA ARG A 117 -6.23 -11.92 -10.75
C ARG A 117 -7.50 -12.17 -11.57
N PRO A 118 -8.67 -12.15 -10.93
CA PRO A 118 -9.93 -12.28 -11.64
C PRO A 118 -10.12 -11.10 -12.60
N ASP A 119 -10.98 -11.27 -13.60
CA ASP A 119 -11.47 -10.15 -14.37
C ASP A 119 -12.33 -9.28 -13.46
N PHE A 120 -11.99 -7.99 -13.41
CA PHE A 120 -12.62 -7.05 -12.50
C PHE A 120 -13.77 -6.35 -13.22
N GLU A 121 -15.00 -6.78 -12.94
CA GLU A 121 -16.22 -6.26 -13.57
C GLU A 121 -17.00 -5.29 -12.68
N HIS A 122 -16.53 -5.08 -11.44
CA HIS A 122 -17.17 -4.19 -10.47
C HIS A 122 -16.99 -2.73 -10.90
N THR A 123 -18.10 -2.05 -11.16
CA THR A 123 -18.13 -0.67 -11.66
C THR A 123 -18.55 0.34 -10.60
N THR A 124 -19.16 -0.13 -9.51
CA THR A 124 -19.58 0.72 -8.39
C THR A 124 -18.62 0.60 -7.21
N TYR A 125 -18.62 1.62 -6.34
CA TYR A 125 -17.85 1.58 -5.09
C TYR A 125 -18.27 0.40 -4.23
N ASP A 126 -19.58 0.22 -4.00
CA ASP A 126 -20.11 -0.78 -3.07
C ASP A 126 -19.78 -2.22 -3.49
N ASP A 127 -19.95 -2.53 -4.77
CA ASP A 127 -19.65 -3.87 -5.28
C ASP A 127 -18.14 -4.18 -5.19
N ALA A 128 -17.31 -3.18 -5.52
CA ALA A 128 -15.86 -3.32 -5.48
C ALA A 128 -15.35 -3.45 -4.03
N ASP A 129 -15.89 -2.63 -3.13
CA ASP A 129 -15.54 -2.65 -1.70
C ASP A 129 -15.94 -3.99 -1.06
N LEU A 130 -17.18 -4.44 -1.28
CA LEU A 130 -17.66 -5.72 -0.79
C LEU A 130 -16.79 -6.88 -1.29
N PHE A 131 -16.46 -6.90 -2.58
CA PHE A 131 -15.60 -7.94 -3.15
C PHE A 131 -14.23 -8.02 -2.46
N ILE A 132 -13.61 -6.87 -2.17
CA ILE A 132 -12.32 -6.80 -1.46
C ILE A 132 -12.45 -7.27 -0.02
N VAL A 133 -13.45 -6.75 0.71
CA VAL A 133 -13.70 -7.10 2.11
C VAL A 133 -13.97 -8.59 2.26
N GLU A 134 -14.83 -9.15 1.44
CA GLU A 134 -15.17 -10.58 1.45
C GLU A 134 -13.96 -11.47 1.09
N SER A 135 -13.08 -11.02 0.19
CA SER A 135 -11.85 -11.76 -0.13
C SER A 135 -10.93 -11.88 1.10
N LEU A 136 -10.79 -10.79 1.87
CA LEU A 136 -10.00 -10.80 3.10
C LEU A 136 -10.68 -11.62 4.21
N GLU A 137 -12.00 -11.53 4.35
CA GLU A 137 -12.74 -12.31 5.35
C GLU A 137 -12.67 -13.82 5.05
N LYS A 138 -12.72 -14.22 3.78
CA LYS A 138 -12.49 -15.59 3.37
C LYS A 138 -11.08 -16.05 3.73
N TRP A 139 -10.07 -15.23 3.43
CA TRP A 139 -8.69 -15.49 3.81
C TRP A 139 -8.54 -15.65 5.33
N ARG A 140 -9.10 -14.75 6.13
CA ARG A 140 -9.06 -14.82 7.58
C ARG A 140 -9.63 -16.15 8.11
N ARG A 141 -10.78 -16.57 7.56
CA ARG A 141 -11.43 -17.85 7.94
C ARG A 141 -10.56 -19.05 7.63
N GLU A 142 -9.99 -19.10 6.43
CA GLU A 142 -9.10 -20.19 6.01
C GLU A 142 -7.79 -20.23 6.84
N MET A 143 -7.29 -19.06 7.27
CA MET A 143 -6.15 -18.97 8.18
C MET A 143 -6.51 -19.31 9.65
N GLY A 144 -7.78 -19.50 9.97
CA GLY A 144 -8.25 -19.79 11.32
C GLY A 144 -8.11 -18.63 12.32
N LEU A 145 -7.92 -17.40 11.84
CA LEU A 145 -7.75 -16.22 12.69
C LEU A 145 -9.10 -15.79 13.27
N ARG A 146 -9.21 -15.74 14.60
CA ARG A 146 -10.43 -15.25 15.25
C ARG A 146 -10.49 -13.72 15.22
N LYS A 147 -9.40 -13.08 15.62
CA LYS A 147 -9.19 -11.63 15.64
C LYS A 147 -7.72 -11.34 15.30
N PHE A 148 -7.44 -10.14 14.80
CA PHE A 148 -6.09 -9.70 14.51
C PHE A 148 -5.94 -8.18 14.69
N CYS A 149 -4.71 -7.71 14.92
CA CYS A 149 -4.32 -6.33 14.74
C CYS A 149 -4.15 -6.05 13.25
N PHE A 150 -4.71 -4.96 12.76
CA PHE A 150 -4.74 -4.67 11.32
C PHE A 150 -3.94 -3.41 11.00
N CYS A 151 -2.89 -3.56 10.19
CA CYS A 151 -2.04 -2.46 9.74
C CYS A 151 -2.18 -2.31 8.22
N ALA A 152 -2.73 -1.19 7.78
CA ALA A 152 -3.12 -0.95 6.39
C ALA A 152 -2.49 0.35 5.83
N HIS A 153 -1.79 0.24 4.70
CA HIS A 153 -1.06 1.33 4.08
C HIS A 153 -1.80 1.98 2.91
N SER A 154 -1.83 3.32 2.85
CA SER A 154 -2.25 4.14 1.70
C SER A 154 -3.67 3.77 1.22
N MET A 155 -3.87 3.35 -0.04
CA MET A 155 -5.17 2.87 -0.55
C MET A 155 -5.66 1.64 0.23
N GLY A 156 -4.75 0.80 0.72
CA GLY A 156 -5.11 -0.33 1.58
C GLY A 156 -5.79 0.11 2.88
N ALA A 157 -5.57 1.35 3.35
CA ALA A 157 -6.26 1.91 4.50
C ALA A 157 -7.76 2.14 4.24
N ILE A 158 -8.16 2.42 2.99
CA ILE A 158 -9.59 2.50 2.61
C ILE A 158 -10.23 1.13 2.82
N PHE A 159 -9.65 0.09 2.23
CA PHE A 159 -10.16 -1.28 2.35
C PHE A 159 -10.09 -1.81 3.80
N GLY A 160 -9.01 -1.45 4.53
CA GLY A 160 -8.86 -1.79 5.95
C GLY A 160 -9.92 -1.14 6.82
N THR A 161 -10.29 0.11 6.53
CA THR A 161 -11.37 0.81 7.21
C THR A 161 -12.72 0.15 6.91
N SER A 162 -13.01 -0.14 5.64
CA SER A 162 -14.23 -0.84 5.25
C SER A 162 -14.35 -2.20 5.93
N TYR A 163 -13.25 -2.97 5.97
CA TYR A 163 -13.22 -4.25 6.68
C TYR A 163 -13.50 -4.08 8.18
N ALA A 164 -12.86 -3.10 8.83
CA ALA A 164 -13.04 -2.86 10.26
C ALA A 164 -14.47 -2.39 10.61
N ILE A 165 -15.14 -1.69 9.71
CA ILE A 165 -16.54 -1.28 9.85
C ILE A 165 -17.49 -2.48 9.68
N GLN A 166 -17.25 -3.33 8.68
CA GLN A 166 -18.12 -4.46 8.36
C GLN A 166 -17.89 -5.66 9.32
N HIS A 167 -16.68 -5.81 9.86
CA HIS A 167 -16.28 -6.91 10.76
C HIS A 167 -15.59 -6.40 12.04
N PRO A 168 -16.23 -5.51 12.83
CA PRO A 168 -15.59 -4.88 13.99
C PRO A 168 -15.13 -5.89 15.06
N GLU A 169 -15.77 -7.05 15.13
CA GLU A 169 -15.42 -8.12 16.07
C GLU A 169 -14.15 -8.88 15.64
N ARG A 170 -13.63 -8.65 14.44
CA ARG A 170 -12.42 -9.30 13.89
C ARG A 170 -11.17 -8.45 14.06
N VAL A 171 -11.30 -7.16 14.27
CA VAL A 171 -10.17 -6.23 14.41
C VAL A 171 -9.97 -5.86 15.87
N GLU A 172 -8.78 -6.16 16.42
CA GLU A 172 -8.44 -5.81 17.80
C GLU A 172 -7.95 -4.36 17.90
N ARG A 173 -7.12 -3.93 16.96
CA ARG A 173 -6.56 -2.59 16.82
C ARG A 173 -6.39 -2.27 15.34
N LEU A 174 -6.64 -1.04 14.95
CA LEU A 174 -6.51 -0.57 13.57
C LEU A 174 -5.36 0.43 13.45
N VAL A 175 -4.38 0.12 12.63
CA VAL A 175 -3.25 1.01 12.30
C VAL A 175 -3.36 1.44 10.84
N LEU A 176 -3.50 2.74 10.61
CA LEU A 176 -3.60 3.34 9.28
C LEU A 176 -2.29 4.07 8.95
N VAL A 177 -1.55 3.54 8.01
CA VAL A 177 -0.23 4.06 7.61
C VAL A 177 -0.37 4.92 6.36
N SER A 178 -0.05 6.21 6.46
CA SER A 178 -0.15 7.14 5.34
C SER A 178 -1.46 7.01 4.54
N PRO A 179 -2.63 6.98 5.22
CA PRO A 179 -3.89 6.60 4.58
C PRO A 179 -4.28 7.55 3.46
N ALA A 180 -4.63 6.98 2.29
CA ALA A 180 -5.20 7.75 1.19
C ALA A 180 -6.66 8.12 1.48
N GLY A 181 -7.10 9.26 0.95
CA GLY A 181 -8.51 9.64 0.94
C GLY A 181 -9.11 10.06 2.29
N VAL A 182 -8.27 10.51 3.24
CA VAL A 182 -8.77 11.00 4.53
C VAL A 182 -9.64 12.26 4.37
N PRO A 183 -9.19 13.33 3.68
CA PRO A 183 -9.95 14.56 3.57
C PRO A 183 -11.15 14.43 2.64
N ARG A 184 -12.16 15.26 2.87
CA ARG A 184 -13.22 15.46 1.90
C ARG A 184 -12.65 16.04 0.61
N PRO A 185 -13.04 15.52 -0.56
CA PRO A 185 -12.60 16.08 -1.82
C PRO A 185 -13.13 17.53 -1.98
N PRO A 186 -12.41 18.40 -2.72
CA PRO A 186 -12.93 19.69 -3.14
C PRO A 186 -14.26 19.54 -3.86
N SER A 187 -15.09 20.58 -3.84
CA SER A 187 -16.37 20.59 -4.54
C SER A 187 -16.23 20.22 -6.02
N PHE A 188 -17.30 19.75 -6.64
CA PHE A 188 -17.32 19.42 -8.07
C PHE A 188 -16.88 20.62 -8.93
N GLU A 189 -17.33 21.82 -8.60
CA GLU A 189 -16.99 23.03 -9.35
C GLU A 189 -15.51 23.42 -9.21
N GLU A 190 -14.93 23.30 -8.02
CA GLU A 190 -13.49 23.53 -7.82
C GLU A 190 -12.64 22.52 -8.61
N ARG A 191 -13.01 21.23 -8.58
CA ARG A 191 -12.34 20.18 -9.36
C ARG A 191 -12.46 20.44 -10.86
N LYS A 192 -13.65 20.77 -11.33
CA LYS A 192 -13.91 21.10 -12.74
C LYS A 192 -13.08 22.29 -13.18
N LYS A 193 -13.03 23.37 -12.39
CA LYS A 193 -12.19 24.54 -12.65
C LYS A 193 -10.71 24.17 -12.72
N LYS A 194 -10.21 23.32 -11.80
CA LYS A 194 -8.83 22.86 -11.77
C LYS A 194 -8.49 22.01 -13.01
N ILE A 195 -9.37 21.08 -13.39
CA ILE A 195 -9.19 20.27 -14.60
C ILE A 195 -9.17 21.15 -15.86
N GLN A 196 -10.06 22.14 -15.96
CA GLN A 196 -10.14 23.03 -17.10
C GLN A 196 -8.96 24.01 -17.20
N SER A 197 -8.35 24.39 -16.08
CA SER A 197 -7.29 25.39 -16.03
C SER A 197 -5.95 24.96 -16.64
N HIS A 198 -5.67 23.65 -16.74
CA HIS A 198 -4.39 23.16 -17.23
C HIS A 198 -4.55 21.91 -18.11
N PHE A 199 -3.95 21.93 -19.28
CA PHE A 199 -3.98 20.81 -20.23
C PHE A 199 -3.57 19.45 -19.60
N MET A 200 -2.53 19.47 -18.77
CA MET A 200 -2.05 18.25 -18.10
C MET A 200 -3.07 17.63 -17.13
N TYR A 201 -3.87 18.44 -16.45
CA TYR A 201 -4.96 17.91 -15.59
C TYR A 201 -6.06 17.28 -16.43
N ARG A 202 -6.36 17.82 -17.61
CA ARG A 202 -7.34 17.22 -18.55
C ARG A 202 -6.87 15.88 -19.06
N VAL A 203 -5.59 15.76 -19.43
CA VAL A 203 -4.98 14.50 -19.87
C VAL A 203 -4.99 13.47 -18.74
N ALA A 204 -4.61 13.87 -17.52
CA ALA A 204 -4.62 12.99 -16.35
C ALA A 204 -6.04 12.51 -16.01
N ASP A 205 -7.03 13.39 -16.03
CA ASP A 205 -8.43 13.04 -15.79
C ASP A 205 -8.96 12.07 -16.85
N LEU A 206 -8.66 12.32 -18.12
CA LEU A 206 -9.04 11.41 -19.21
C LEU A 206 -8.39 10.04 -19.06
N ALA A 207 -7.09 9.99 -18.80
CA ALA A 207 -6.36 8.74 -18.56
C ALA A 207 -6.95 7.96 -17.39
N TRP A 208 -7.25 8.65 -16.29
CA TRP A 208 -7.88 8.06 -15.11
C TRP A 208 -9.25 7.44 -15.45
N ARG A 209 -10.13 8.19 -16.10
CA ARG A 209 -11.47 7.70 -16.51
C ARG A 209 -11.39 6.56 -17.52
N SER A 210 -10.32 6.50 -18.30
CA SER A 210 -10.07 5.42 -19.26
C SER A 210 -9.39 4.19 -18.60
N GLY A 211 -9.20 4.19 -17.28
CA GLY A 211 -8.55 3.10 -16.55
C GLY A 211 -7.05 2.94 -16.84
N VAL A 212 -6.40 3.99 -17.36
CA VAL A 212 -4.95 3.98 -17.61
C VAL A 212 -4.21 4.16 -16.29
N THR A 213 -3.45 3.14 -15.90
CA THR A 213 -2.63 3.11 -14.68
C THR A 213 -1.14 3.02 -15.03
N PRO A 214 -0.23 3.26 -14.10
CA PRO A 214 1.19 2.98 -14.30
C PRO A 214 1.46 1.54 -14.76
N MET A 215 0.65 0.58 -14.30
CA MET A 215 0.72 -0.83 -14.70
C MET A 215 0.31 -1.02 -16.16
N THR A 216 -0.71 -0.32 -16.62
CA THR A 216 -1.12 -0.32 -18.04
C THR A 216 0.03 0.15 -18.92
N ILE A 217 0.72 1.22 -18.52
CA ILE A 217 1.89 1.76 -19.24
C ILE A 217 3.05 0.75 -19.21
N THR A 218 3.29 0.12 -18.07
CA THR A 218 4.36 -0.90 -17.92
C THR A 218 4.11 -2.09 -18.83
N ARG A 219 2.88 -2.60 -18.91
CA ARG A 219 2.49 -3.69 -19.83
C ARG A 219 2.65 -3.29 -21.29
N ALA A 220 2.20 -2.08 -21.64
CA ALA A 220 2.31 -1.56 -23.01
C ALA A 220 3.77 -1.33 -23.44
N ALA A 221 4.67 -1.08 -22.51
CA ALA A 221 6.10 -0.88 -22.78
C ALA A 221 6.83 -2.17 -23.22
N GLY A 222 6.23 -3.35 -23.04
CA GLY A 222 6.80 -4.64 -23.45
C GLY A 222 8.24 -4.81 -22.95
N PRO A 223 9.24 -5.06 -23.86
CA PRO A 223 10.64 -5.26 -23.48
C PRO A 223 11.28 -4.07 -22.73
N TYR A 224 10.72 -2.90 -22.85
CA TYR A 224 11.19 -1.70 -22.11
C TYR A 224 10.59 -1.56 -20.71
N GLY A 225 9.59 -2.36 -20.39
CA GLY A 225 8.90 -2.35 -19.10
C GLY A 225 9.83 -2.44 -17.89
N PRO A 226 10.77 -3.41 -17.82
CA PRO A 226 11.70 -3.53 -16.68
C PRO A 226 12.49 -2.24 -16.46
N LYS A 227 13.06 -1.67 -17.53
CA LYS A 227 13.84 -0.43 -17.45
C LYS A 227 12.99 0.78 -17.09
N LEU A 228 11.74 0.81 -17.52
CA LEU A 228 10.78 1.85 -17.13
C LEU A 228 10.52 1.81 -15.62
N VAL A 229 10.23 0.64 -15.07
CA VAL A 229 9.98 0.45 -13.64
C VAL A 229 11.23 0.82 -12.83
N GLN A 230 12.41 0.37 -13.25
CA GLN A 230 13.67 0.74 -12.59
C GLN A 230 13.84 2.26 -12.52
N ARG A 231 13.65 2.99 -13.62
CA ARG A 231 13.76 4.46 -13.65
C ARG A 231 12.72 5.15 -12.76
N ILE A 232 11.50 4.62 -12.69
CA ILE A 232 10.46 5.14 -11.80
C ILE A 232 10.91 5.02 -10.34
N LEU A 233 11.46 3.88 -9.96
CA LEU A 233 11.96 3.62 -8.60
C LEU A 233 13.18 4.48 -8.26
N GLU A 234 14.18 4.52 -9.14
CA GLU A 234 15.37 5.37 -8.98
C GLU A 234 14.99 6.83 -8.75
N ARG A 235 14.06 7.35 -9.58
CA ARG A 235 13.55 8.71 -9.40
C ARG A 235 12.83 8.89 -8.08
N ARG A 236 11.98 7.93 -7.68
CA ARG A 236 11.28 7.98 -6.40
C ARG A 236 12.26 8.00 -5.23
N ILE A 237 13.26 7.11 -5.24
CA ILE A 237 14.28 7.00 -4.20
C ILE A 237 15.11 8.29 -4.13
N SER A 238 15.46 8.90 -5.26
CA SER A 238 16.19 10.19 -5.28
C SER A 238 15.43 11.35 -4.64
N LEU A 239 14.11 11.26 -4.54
CA LEU A 239 13.24 12.24 -3.90
C LEU A 239 12.96 11.95 -2.41
N MET A 240 13.40 10.78 -1.90
CA MET A 240 13.25 10.43 -0.49
C MET A 240 14.20 11.26 0.39
N PRO A 241 13.90 11.38 1.70
CA PRO A 241 14.81 12.04 2.65
C PRO A 241 16.23 11.47 2.56
N PRO A 242 17.27 12.29 2.77
CA PRO A 242 18.67 11.84 2.68
C PRO A 242 19.02 10.67 3.59
N ASN A 243 18.37 10.59 4.75
CA ASN A 243 18.60 9.54 5.75
C ASN A 243 17.70 8.32 5.57
N SER A 244 16.82 8.31 4.54
CA SER A 244 15.96 7.17 4.26
C SER A 244 16.76 5.89 4.07
N ALA A 245 16.34 4.81 4.74
CA ALA A 245 16.95 3.50 4.63
C ALA A 245 16.96 2.97 3.18
N MET A 246 15.91 3.29 2.41
CA MET A 246 15.85 2.96 0.97
C MET A 246 16.93 3.68 0.18
N ARG A 247 17.17 4.96 0.47
CA ARG A 247 18.21 5.74 -0.20
C ARG A 247 19.62 5.25 0.18
N ASN A 248 19.76 4.70 1.37
CA ASN A 248 21.00 4.13 1.90
C ASN A 248 21.17 2.62 1.60
N GLY A 249 20.32 2.04 0.76
CA GLY A 249 20.50 0.68 0.24
C GLY A 249 19.94 -0.43 1.14
N ALA A 250 18.98 -0.13 2.01
CA ALA A 250 18.34 -1.17 2.84
C ALA A 250 17.64 -2.26 2.02
N ILE A 251 17.13 -1.89 0.84
CA ILE A 251 16.65 -2.84 -0.16
C ILE A 251 17.37 -2.53 -1.47
N GLU A 252 17.89 -3.59 -2.12
CA GLU A 252 18.54 -3.48 -3.41
C GLU A 252 17.57 -2.98 -4.47
N ILE A 253 17.88 -1.82 -5.09
CA ILE A 253 16.98 -1.16 -6.05
C ILE A 253 16.63 -2.07 -7.22
N GLN A 254 17.62 -2.82 -7.73
CA GLN A 254 17.40 -3.73 -8.86
C GLN A 254 16.44 -4.86 -8.49
N GLU A 255 16.59 -5.45 -7.30
CA GLU A 255 15.70 -6.52 -6.84
C GLU A 255 14.27 -6.00 -6.65
N LEU A 256 14.15 -4.79 -6.10
CA LEU A 256 12.84 -4.15 -5.96
C LEU A 256 12.24 -3.83 -7.33
N ALA A 257 13.03 -3.35 -8.30
CA ALA A 257 12.59 -3.08 -9.66
C ALA A 257 12.11 -4.35 -10.37
N ASP A 258 12.84 -5.45 -10.22
CA ASP A 258 12.46 -6.76 -10.77
C ASP A 258 11.12 -7.22 -10.18
N TYR A 259 10.97 -7.16 -8.85
CA TYR A 259 9.71 -7.52 -8.18
C TYR A 259 8.54 -6.65 -8.65
N MET A 260 8.73 -5.33 -8.65
CA MET A 260 7.68 -4.39 -9.04
C MET A 260 7.30 -4.55 -10.51
N TYR A 261 8.28 -4.80 -11.39
CA TYR A 261 8.01 -5.09 -12.79
C TYR A 261 7.14 -6.35 -12.94
N GLN A 262 7.53 -7.45 -12.28
CA GLN A 262 6.77 -8.70 -12.35
C GLN A 262 5.33 -8.49 -11.82
N ASN A 263 5.17 -7.79 -10.71
CA ASN A 263 3.86 -7.50 -10.14
C ASN A 263 3.00 -6.64 -11.08
N TRP A 264 3.58 -5.59 -11.69
CA TRP A 264 2.83 -4.63 -12.51
C TRP A 264 2.54 -5.13 -13.92
N ALA A 265 3.42 -5.95 -14.47
CA ALA A 265 3.30 -6.45 -15.84
C ALA A 265 2.40 -7.69 -15.98
N LEU A 266 2.03 -8.35 -14.89
CA LEU A 266 1.02 -9.41 -14.89
C LEU A 266 -0.36 -8.89 -15.36
N LYS A 267 -1.30 -9.82 -15.59
CA LYS A 267 -2.69 -9.53 -16.01
C LYS A 267 -3.29 -8.39 -15.16
N ALA A 268 -3.91 -7.43 -15.84
CA ALA A 268 -4.66 -6.36 -15.19
C ALA A 268 -5.82 -6.91 -14.35
N SER A 269 -5.94 -6.47 -13.12
CA SER A 269 -7.01 -6.87 -12.20
C SER A 269 -7.18 -5.82 -11.10
N GLY A 270 -6.57 -6.00 -9.93
CA GLY A 270 -6.79 -5.18 -8.74
C GLY A 270 -6.45 -3.68 -8.90
N GLU A 271 -5.61 -3.31 -9.87
CA GLU A 271 -5.37 -1.88 -10.11
C GLU A 271 -6.59 -1.12 -10.63
N ARG A 272 -7.61 -1.82 -11.13
CA ARG A 272 -8.87 -1.18 -11.57
C ARG A 272 -9.69 -0.63 -10.41
N LEU A 273 -9.48 -1.17 -9.19
CA LEU A 273 -10.09 -0.68 -7.96
C LEU A 273 -9.78 0.78 -7.66
N ILE A 274 -8.65 1.29 -8.15
CA ILE A 274 -8.29 2.69 -7.91
C ILE A 274 -9.35 3.65 -8.46
N ALA A 275 -9.93 3.35 -9.61
CA ALA A 275 -10.93 4.20 -10.24
C ALA A 275 -12.30 4.14 -9.56
N THR A 276 -12.61 3.07 -8.83
CA THR A 276 -13.86 2.93 -8.05
C THR A 276 -13.78 3.62 -6.69
N HIS A 277 -12.59 3.65 -6.07
CA HIS A 277 -12.40 4.15 -4.71
C HIS A 277 -11.77 5.53 -4.64
N LEU A 278 -10.96 5.92 -5.62
CA LEU A 278 -10.24 7.18 -5.65
C LEU A 278 -10.51 7.96 -6.95
N ALA A 279 -10.56 9.27 -6.83
CA ALA A 279 -10.43 10.22 -7.94
C ALA A 279 -8.97 10.70 -8.07
N PRO A 280 -8.59 11.36 -9.19
CA PRO A 280 -7.26 11.92 -9.37
C PRO A 280 -6.81 12.78 -8.19
N GLY A 281 -5.56 12.55 -7.71
CA GLY A 281 -5.01 13.21 -6.54
C GLY A 281 -5.25 12.46 -5.22
N ALA A 282 -5.57 11.16 -5.30
CA ALA A 282 -5.85 10.28 -4.16
C ALA A 282 -7.05 10.76 -3.30
N LEU A 283 -8.01 11.41 -3.95
CA LEU A 283 -9.24 11.87 -3.30
C LEU A 283 -10.24 10.72 -3.22
N ALA A 284 -10.66 10.34 -2.03
CA ALA A 284 -11.61 9.23 -1.87
C ALA A 284 -12.99 9.58 -2.43
N VAL A 285 -13.65 8.60 -3.03
CA VAL A 285 -15.07 8.66 -3.39
C VAL A 285 -15.91 8.73 -2.11
N ARG A 286 -15.52 7.96 -1.08
CA ARG A 286 -16.03 8.08 0.30
C ARG A 286 -14.87 8.52 1.19
N PRO A 287 -14.84 9.77 1.66
CA PRO A 287 -13.76 10.30 2.47
C PRO A 287 -13.65 9.58 3.81
N LEU A 288 -12.45 9.15 4.18
CA LEU A 288 -12.25 8.42 5.43
C LEU A 288 -12.61 9.24 6.68
N ILE A 289 -12.56 10.57 6.61
CA ILE A 289 -12.98 11.45 7.72
C ILE A 289 -14.49 11.32 8.05
N ASP A 290 -15.30 10.85 7.10
CA ASP A 290 -16.73 10.61 7.28
C ASP A 290 -17.00 9.15 7.70
N GLU A 291 -16.13 8.22 7.35
CA GLU A 291 -16.23 6.79 7.69
C GLU A 291 -15.62 6.48 9.06
N LEU A 292 -14.45 7.08 9.37
CA LEU A 292 -13.73 6.91 10.64
C LEU A 292 -14.35 7.76 11.74
N THR A 293 -15.48 7.29 12.24
CA THR A 293 -16.22 7.94 13.31
C THR A 293 -16.30 7.06 14.55
N PRO A 294 -16.44 7.63 15.76
CA PRO A 294 -16.68 6.86 16.98
C PRO A 294 -17.91 5.95 16.94
N LYS A 295 -18.85 6.21 16.03
CA LYS A 295 -20.01 5.35 15.79
C LYS A 295 -19.60 4.07 15.04
N ASN A 296 -18.75 4.19 14.02
CA ASN A 296 -18.39 3.11 13.10
C ASN A 296 -17.22 2.27 13.62
N ILE A 297 -16.22 2.92 14.24
CA ILE A 297 -14.98 2.30 14.71
C ILE A 297 -14.98 2.26 16.24
N LYS A 298 -14.92 1.07 16.81
CA LYS A 298 -14.96 0.84 18.28
C LYS A 298 -13.64 0.39 18.86
N MET A 299 -12.73 -0.13 18.01
CA MET A 299 -11.39 -0.55 18.43
C MET A 299 -10.44 0.65 18.48
N PRO A 300 -9.33 0.56 19.23
CA PRO A 300 -8.25 1.54 19.20
C PRO A 300 -7.75 1.78 17.77
N ILE A 301 -7.54 3.06 17.42
CA ILE A 301 -7.05 3.47 16.11
C ILE A 301 -5.73 4.24 16.24
N THR A 302 -4.77 3.92 15.40
CA THR A 302 -3.49 4.62 15.33
C THR A 302 -3.22 5.06 13.90
N PHE A 303 -2.90 6.34 13.72
CA PHE A 303 -2.40 6.87 12.46
C PHE A 303 -0.88 6.95 12.50
N ILE A 304 -0.23 6.55 11.40
CA ILE A 304 1.22 6.69 11.23
C ILE A 304 1.48 7.39 9.89
N TYR A 305 2.20 8.51 9.91
CA TYR A 305 2.62 9.22 8.70
C TYR A 305 4.14 9.38 8.69
N GLY A 306 4.72 9.50 7.50
CA GLY A 306 6.10 9.96 7.39
C GLY A 306 6.19 11.47 7.64
N GLU A 307 7.34 11.92 8.12
CA GLU A 307 7.60 13.35 8.37
C GLU A 307 7.45 14.19 7.10
N TYR A 308 7.85 13.65 5.96
CA TYR A 308 7.78 14.27 4.63
C TYR A 308 6.69 13.66 3.74
N ASP A 309 5.68 13.03 4.36
CA ASP A 309 4.57 12.47 3.59
C ASP A 309 3.81 13.56 2.84
N TRP A 310 3.42 13.27 1.62
CA TRP A 310 2.56 14.17 0.84
C TRP A 310 1.07 14.09 1.25
N MET A 311 0.69 13.07 2.03
CA MET A 311 -0.60 12.99 2.71
C MET A 311 -0.60 13.92 3.92
N ASP A 312 -1.59 14.79 4.01
CA ASP A 312 -1.70 15.74 5.11
C ASP A 312 -2.19 15.04 6.38
N TYR A 313 -1.32 14.93 7.38
CA TYR A 313 -1.62 14.30 8.66
C TYR A 313 -2.61 15.08 9.52
N HIS A 314 -2.84 16.37 9.26
CA HIS A 314 -3.78 17.19 10.05
C HIS A 314 -5.21 16.64 9.99
N HIS A 315 -5.61 16.05 8.86
CA HIS A 315 -6.90 15.39 8.77
C HIS A 315 -7.00 14.14 9.67
N GLY A 316 -5.89 13.45 9.89
CA GLY A 316 -5.80 12.38 10.88
C GLY A 316 -5.95 12.90 12.32
N LEU A 317 -5.34 14.05 12.65
CA LEU A 317 -5.50 14.70 13.95
C LEU A 317 -6.96 15.07 14.23
N GLU A 318 -7.66 15.61 13.23
CA GLU A 318 -9.10 15.94 13.35
C GLU A 318 -9.96 14.70 13.71
N ILE A 319 -9.61 13.53 13.15
CA ILE A 319 -10.29 12.27 13.50
C ILE A 319 -9.97 11.89 14.95
N ILE A 320 -8.70 11.94 15.34
CA ILE A 320 -8.24 11.57 16.68
C ILE A 320 -8.93 12.42 17.74
N GLU A 321 -9.04 13.72 17.55
CA GLU A 321 -9.74 14.63 18.47
C GLU A 321 -11.19 14.19 18.69
N LYS A 322 -11.89 13.78 17.62
CA LYS A 322 -13.28 13.28 17.71
C LYS A 322 -13.38 11.99 18.52
N PHE A 323 -12.39 11.08 18.40
CA PHE A 323 -12.36 9.83 19.15
C PHE A 323 -12.06 10.08 20.63
N GLN A 324 -11.03 10.89 20.92
CA GLN A 324 -10.62 11.21 22.28
C GLN A 324 -11.71 11.97 23.05
N ALA A 325 -12.45 12.86 22.36
CA ALA A 325 -13.59 13.57 22.95
C ALA A 325 -14.73 12.62 23.40
N GLN A 326 -14.75 11.38 22.91
CA GLN A 326 -15.69 10.32 23.32
C GLN A 326 -15.03 9.24 24.19
N GLY A 327 -13.83 9.49 24.70
CA GLY A 327 -13.09 8.55 25.56
C GLY A 327 -12.57 7.30 24.82
N LEU A 328 -12.49 7.31 23.49
CA LEU A 328 -11.97 6.22 22.70
C LEU A 328 -10.45 6.37 22.48
N SER A 329 -9.75 5.26 22.47
CA SER A 329 -8.31 5.25 22.25
C SER A 329 -7.97 5.57 20.79
N ALA A 330 -7.26 6.69 20.60
CA ALA A 330 -6.78 7.11 19.29
C ALA A 330 -5.44 7.84 19.42
N SER A 331 -4.50 7.58 18.50
CA SER A 331 -3.18 8.20 18.49
C SER A 331 -2.69 8.49 17.06
N LEU A 332 -1.76 9.44 16.94
CA LEU A 332 -1.07 9.72 15.69
C LEU A 332 0.43 9.85 15.96
N HIS A 333 1.21 9.23 15.10
CA HIS A 333 2.66 9.25 15.15
C HIS A 333 3.23 9.66 13.79
N ARG A 334 4.40 10.29 13.82
CA ARG A 334 5.16 10.64 12.62
C ARG A 334 6.49 9.92 12.65
N VAL A 335 6.83 9.23 11.57
CA VAL A 335 8.11 8.56 11.40
C VAL A 335 9.11 9.56 10.85
N GLU A 336 10.20 9.77 11.57
CA GLU A 336 11.29 10.67 11.18
C GLU A 336 11.98 10.18 9.90
N ASP A 337 12.51 11.12 9.12
CA ASP A 337 13.22 10.85 7.87
C ASP A 337 12.45 9.96 6.89
N ALA A 338 11.13 10.04 6.90
CA ALA A 338 10.28 9.18 6.09
C ALA A 338 9.24 9.96 5.27
N GLY A 339 9.00 9.50 4.05
CA GLY A 339 7.93 9.96 3.18
C GLY A 339 6.70 9.05 3.25
N HIS A 340 6.06 8.82 2.10
CA HIS A 340 4.81 8.05 1.97
C HIS A 340 4.95 6.54 2.24
N LEU A 341 6.17 6.02 2.31
CA LEU A 341 6.45 4.61 2.66
C LEU A 341 7.28 4.55 3.95
N PRO A 342 6.72 4.98 5.10
CA PRO A 342 7.50 5.14 6.32
C PRO A 342 8.13 3.83 6.80
N PHE A 343 7.51 2.70 6.52
CA PHE A 343 8.01 1.37 6.83
C PHE A 343 9.23 0.94 5.97
N LEU A 344 9.46 1.60 4.82
CA LEU A 344 10.66 1.41 3.99
C LEU A 344 11.70 2.50 4.23
N ASP A 345 11.27 3.73 4.49
CA ASP A 345 12.16 4.86 4.65
C ASP A 345 12.89 4.82 5.98
N ASN A 346 12.19 4.50 7.07
CA ASN A 346 12.76 4.34 8.42
C ASN A 346 12.11 3.14 9.13
N PRO A 347 12.47 1.91 8.76
CA PRO A 347 11.84 0.70 9.30
C PRO A 347 12.02 0.56 10.81
N GLN A 348 13.13 1.02 11.37
CA GLN A 348 13.38 0.91 12.83
C GLN A 348 12.40 1.76 13.62
N HIS A 349 12.24 3.05 13.25
CA HIS A 349 11.29 3.93 13.92
C HIS A 349 9.84 3.51 13.67
N PHE A 350 9.51 3.10 12.45
CA PHE A 350 8.19 2.57 12.11
C PHE A 350 7.84 1.32 12.95
N ASN A 351 8.72 0.34 13.01
CA ASN A 351 8.51 -0.88 13.77
C ASN A 351 8.30 -0.61 15.26
N LYS A 352 9.10 0.29 15.84
CA LYS A 352 8.94 0.73 17.23
C LYS A 352 7.54 1.27 17.49
N ILE A 353 7.08 2.21 16.65
CA ILE A 353 5.73 2.79 16.77
C ILE A 353 4.65 1.71 16.68
N VAL A 354 4.74 0.81 15.68
CA VAL A 354 3.75 -0.28 15.51
C VAL A 354 3.72 -1.20 16.73
N ILE A 355 4.88 -1.58 17.26
CA ILE A 355 4.96 -2.44 18.44
C ILE A 355 4.33 -1.74 19.65
N GLU A 356 4.68 -0.48 19.91
CA GLU A 356 4.14 0.30 21.03
C GLU A 356 2.62 0.52 20.90
N ALA A 357 2.11 0.75 19.69
CA ALA A 357 0.69 0.95 19.44
C ALA A 357 -0.15 -0.33 19.59
N LEU A 358 0.47 -1.49 19.39
CA LEU A 358 -0.24 -2.78 19.36
C LEU A 358 -0.07 -3.63 20.63
N LEU A 359 0.92 -3.38 21.45
CA LEU A 359 1.08 -4.01 22.76
C LEU A 359 0.29 -3.27 23.83
#